data_1d4e7776f90df195c7e322c1248e7566
#
_entry.id   1d4e7776f90df195c7e322c1248e7566
#
_cell.length_a   1.000
_cell.length_b   1.000
_cell.length_c   1.000
_cell.angle_alpha   90.00
_cell.angle_beta   90.00
_cell.angle_gamma   90.00
#
_symmetry.space_group_name_H-M   'P 1'
#
loop_
_entity.id
_entity.type
_entity.pdbx_description
1 polymer ?
#
loop_
_entity_poly.entity_id
_entity_poly.type
_entity_poly.pdbx_seq_one_letter_code
_entity_poly.pdbx_strand_id
1 'polypeptide(L)'
;MTSIYDTNEGIIMATLLEPPAIPVRRAHDGLELPAIGFGTYKVNGFAGVEAITSALEVGYRLIDSAFNYENEGVVGRAIRESEVPREDIIVTSKLPGRHHQYDQARETIEESVARMGLDYIDLYLIHWPNPSQGQFVEAWQALVDAQRQGIVRHIGVSNFLPGHIDLLIRATGVTPAVNQVELHPFFQQSEQRAYDEAHGIITEAWSPLGRANQMLKDPTITRIADKHGVSPVAAILRWHLQLGDVAIPKSLHRERQRANLDLTGFALDEQDMRDIAAMDNPEGYTFGQNPHWHEEA
;
A
#
# COMPACT_ATOMS: atom_id res chain seq x y z
N MET A 1 36.13 -50.07 31.37
CA MET A 1 34.74 -49.65 31.46
C MET A 1 34.63 -48.25 30.79
N THR A 2 34.23 -48.23 29.56
CA THR A 2 34.19 -47.06 28.71
C THR A 2 32.73 -46.71 28.51
N SER A 3 32.32 -45.54 29.02
CA SER A 3 30.96 -45.00 28.83
C SER A 3 31.00 -44.07 27.63
N ILE A 4 30.27 -44.46 26.58
CA ILE A 4 30.03 -43.67 25.38
C ILE A 4 28.72 -42.91 25.64
N TYR A 5 28.78 -41.57 25.78
CA TYR A 5 27.61 -40.72 25.66
C TYR A 5 27.50 -40.24 24.22
N ASP A 6 26.53 -40.82 23.50
CA ASP A 6 26.10 -40.40 22.18
C ASP A 6 25.02 -39.32 22.39
N THR A 7 25.36 -38.04 22.18
CA THR A 7 24.42 -36.93 22.15
C THR A 7 24.14 -36.54 20.72
N ASN A 8 23.14 -37.20 20.15
CA ASN A 8 22.59 -36.86 18.86
C ASN A 8 21.55 -35.72 19.06
N GLU A 9 22.01 -34.48 19.27
CA GLU A 9 21.16 -33.32 19.19
C GLU A 9 20.89 -33.01 17.71
N GLY A 10 19.78 -33.54 17.24
CA GLY A 10 19.21 -33.17 15.95
C GLY A 10 18.86 -31.66 15.92
N ILE A 11 19.71 -30.86 15.29
CA ILE A 11 19.40 -29.50 14.90
C ILE A 11 18.25 -29.61 13.89
N ILE A 12 17.03 -29.35 14.37
CA ILE A 12 15.88 -29.11 13.49
C ILE A 12 16.16 -27.76 12.82
N MET A 13 16.81 -27.81 11.65
CA MET A 13 16.80 -26.68 10.72
C MET A 13 15.33 -26.41 10.40
N ALA A 14 14.75 -25.38 11.01
CA ALA A 14 13.52 -24.81 10.54
C ALA A 14 13.78 -24.40 9.09
N THR A 15 13.24 -25.15 8.15
CA THR A 15 13.21 -24.79 6.74
C THR A 15 12.48 -23.44 6.70
N LEU A 16 13.21 -22.36 6.50
CA LEU A 16 12.64 -21.06 6.20
C LEU A 16 11.86 -21.27 4.90
N LEU A 17 10.55 -21.41 5.01
CA LEU A 17 9.68 -21.45 3.85
C LEU A 17 9.95 -20.16 3.07
N GLU A 18 10.36 -20.27 1.82
CA GLU A 18 10.48 -19.10 0.96
C GLU A 18 9.17 -18.28 1.02
N PRO A 19 9.26 -16.95 1.12
CA PRO A 19 8.06 -16.13 1.13
C PRO A 19 7.25 -16.39 -0.15
N PRO A 20 5.92 -16.42 -0.06
CA PRO A 20 5.08 -16.68 -1.23
C PRO A 20 5.37 -15.64 -2.32
N ALA A 21 5.48 -16.08 -3.57
CA ALA A 21 5.75 -15.22 -4.72
C ALA A 21 4.55 -14.31 -4.99
N ILE A 22 4.60 -13.09 -4.46
CA ILE A 22 3.61 -12.05 -4.74
C ILE A 22 3.89 -11.43 -6.11
N PRO A 23 2.89 -11.31 -7.01
CA PRO A 23 3.07 -10.64 -8.29
C PRO A 23 3.55 -9.20 -8.12
N VAL A 24 4.28 -8.70 -9.11
CA VAL A 24 4.76 -7.31 -9.17
C VAL A 24 3.93 -6.52 -10.17
N ARG A 25 3.63 -5.26 -9.86
CA ARG A 25 3.03 -4.28 -10.76
C ARG A 25 4.08 -3.27 -11.17
N ARG A 26 4.02 -2.86 -12.44
CA ARG A 26 5.01 -1.93 -13.00
C ARG A 26 4.34 -0.66 -13.50
N ALA A 27 4.82 0.50 -13.04
CA ALA A 27 4.40 1.80 -13.53
C ALA A 27 5.18 2.20 -14.82
N HIS A 28 4.68 3.25 -15.49
CA HIS A 28 5.30 3.78 -16.70
C HIS A 28 6.74 4.30 -16.52
N ASP A 29 7.10 4.74 -15.30
CA ASP A 29 8.42 5.27 -14.95
C ASP A 29 9.43 4.19 -14.50
N GLY A 30 9.01 2.92 -14.50
CA GLY A 30 9.81 1.78 -14.09
C GLY A 30 9.70 1.39 -12.62
N LEU A 31 8.88 2.08 -11.81
CA LEU A 31 8.56 1.64 -10.44
C LEU A 31 7.94 0.24 -10.48
N GLU A 32 8.44 -0.64 -9.63
CA GLU A 32 7.90 -2.00 -9.42
C GLU A 32 7.36 -2.12 -8.00
N LEU A 33 6.06 -2.40 -7.85
CA LEU A 33 5.43 -2.61 -6.55
C LEU A 33 4.97 -4.06 -6.40
N PRO A 34 5.27 -4.74 -5.26
CA PRO A 34 4.58 -5.97 -4.90
C PRO A 34 3.06 -5.73 -4.84
N ALA A 35 2.27 -6.63 -5.40
CA ALA A 35 0.82 -6.47 -5.44
C ALA A 35 0.14 -6.51 -4.05
N ILE A 36 0.86 -6.89 -3.00
CA ILE A 36 0.43 -6.79 -1.60
C ILE A 36 1.51 -6.04 -0.81
N GLY A 37 1.11 -4.90 -0.24
CA GLY A 37 1.93 -4.10 0.68
C GLY A 37 1.38 -4.14 2.11
N PHE A 38 2.08 -3.48 3.03
CA PHE A 38 1.73 -3.38 4.44
C PHE A 38 1.35 -1.94 4.81
N GLY A 39 0.07 -1.70 5.09
CA GLY A 39 -0.43 -0.42 5.56
C GLY A 39 -0.10 -0.17 7.04
N THR A 40 0.37 1.04 7.38
CA THR A 40 0.80 1.36 8.76
C THR A 40 -0.11 2.35 9.49
N TYR A 41 -1.27 2.72 8.95
CA TYR A 41 -2.18 3.62 9.65
C TYR A 41 -2.50 3.14 11.09
N LYS A 42 -2.23 3.98 12.11
CA LYS A 42 -2.33 3.65 13.54
C LYS A 42 -1.40 2.49 14.01
N VAL A 43 -0.28 2.29 13.33
CA VAL A 43 0.77 1.36 13.76
C VAL A 43 1.87 2.19 14.42
N ASN A 44 1.78 2.39 15.74
CA ASN A 44 2.59 3.34 16.49
C ASN A 44 3.36 2.68 17.64
N GLY A 45 4.38 3.38 18.15
CA GLY A 45 5.16 2.97 19.33
C GLY A 45 5.98 1.70 19.12
N PHE A 46 6.43 1.08 20.18
CA PHE A 46 7.24 -0.16 20.11
C PHE A 46 6.49 -1.32 19.47
N ALA A 47 5.19 -1.47 19.78
CA ALA A 47 4.36 -2.49 19.15
C ALA A 47 4.24 -2.27 17.61
N GLY A 48 4.32 -1.02 17.17
CA GLY A 48 4.39 -0.68 15.75
C GLY A 48 5.70 -1.12 15.11
N VAL A 49 6.84 -0.91 15.78
CA VAL A 49 8.13 -1.41 15.31
C VAL A 49 8.10 -2.93 15.17
N GLU A 50 7.66 -3.64 16.20
CA GLU A 50 7.54 -5.11 16.20
C GLU A 50 6.64 -5.61 15.06
N ALA A 51 5.49 -4.95 14.83
CA ALA A 51 4.56 -5.34 13.77
C ALA A 51 5.14 -5.15 12.37
N ILE A 52 5.87 -4.05 12.12
CA ILE A 52 6.52 -3.79 10.82
C ILE A 52 7.70 -4.73 10.62
N THR A 53 8.54 -4.94 11.64
CA THR A 53 9.65 -5.92 11.58
C THR A 53 9.09 -7.32 11.27
N SER A 54 8.03 -7.74 11.98
CA SER A 54 7.34 -9.01 11.69
C SER A 54 6.82 -9.09 10.25
N ALA A 55 6.27 -7.98 9.70
CA ALA A 55 5.82 -7.94 8.31
C ALA A 55 6.98 -8.13 7.32
N LEU A 56 8.12 -7.49 7.53
CA LEU A 56 9.32 -7.67 6.72
C LEU A 56 9.85 -9.11 6.78
N GLU A 57 9.88 -9.71 7.97
CA GLU A 57 10.31 -11.11 8.18
C GLU A 57 9.40 -12.13 7.47
N VAL A 58 8.09 -11.88 7.39
CA VAL A 58 7.16 -12.79 6.68
C VAL A 58 7.12 -12.56 5.18
N GLY A 59 7.82 -11.54 4.65
CA GLY A 59 8.01 -11.35 3.22
C GLY A 59 7.41 -10.08 2.62
N TYR A 60 6.83 -9.16 3.41
CA TYR A 60 6.43 -7.84 2.86
C TYR A 60 7.65 -7.06 2.41
N ARG A 61 7.52 -6.35 1.28
CA ARG A 61 8.58 -5.50 0.71
C ARG A 61 8.07 -4.10 0.35
N LEU A 62 6.79 -3.81 0.55
CA LEU A 62 6.16 -2.51 0.40
C LEU A 62 5.57 -2.11 1.75
N ILE A 63 6.04 -1.00 2.33
CA ILE A 63 5.58 -0.44 3.61
C ILE A 63 4.99 0.94 3.35
N ASP A 64 3.68 1.07 3.54
CA ASP A 64 2.95 2.31 3.31
C ASP A 64 2.73 3.08 4.61
N SER A 65 3.18 4.34 4.63
CA SER A 65 3.00 5.31 5.70
C SER A 65 2.46 6.64 5.17
N ALA A 66 2.37 7.63 6.03
CA ALA A 66 2.08 9.03 5.70
C ALA A 66 2.55 9.96 6.82
N PHE A 67 2.86 11.22 6.47
CA PHE A 67 3.23 12.25 7.44
C PHE A 67 2.19 12.39 8.56
N ASN A 68 0.89 12.38 8.20
CA ASN A 68 -0.23 12.52 9.13
C ASN A 68 -0.47 11.29 10.02
N TYR A 69 0.21 10.15 9.76
CA TYR A 69 0.09 8.99 10.65
C TYR A 69 0.95 9.11 11.90
N GLU A 70 1.86 10.10 11.93
CA GLU A 70 2.79 10.37 13.04
C GLU A 70 3.63 9.14 13.42
N ASN A 71 3.90 8.26 12.46
CA ASN A 71 4.62 7.00 12.68
C ASN A 71 5.81 6.80 11.73
N GLU A 72 6.22 7.82 10.98
CA GLU A 72 7.38 7.73 10.08
C GLU A 72 8.66 7.30 10.82
N GLY A 73 8.86 7.79 12.04
CA GLY A 73 9.98 7.36 12.90
C GLY A 73 9.89 5.88 13.32
N VAL A 74 8.67 5.35 13.51
CA VAL A 74 8.43 3.92 13.79
C VAL A 74 8.77 3.06 12.57
N VAL A 75 8.31 3.49 11.38
CA VAL A 75 8.63 2.83 10.11
C VAL A 75 10.13 2.81 9.86
N GLY A 76 10.79 3.97 9.94
CA GLY A 76 12.22 4.07 9.71
C GLY A 76 13.04 3.24 10.71
N ARG A 77 12.63 3.20 11.99
CA ARG A 77 13.26 2.33 12.99
C ARG A 77 13.13 0.85 12.64
N ALA A 78 11.94 0.38 12.30
CA ALA A 78 11.71 -1.01 11.93
C ALA A 78 12.54 -1.44 10.71
N ILE A 79 12.68 -0.55 9.72
CA ILE A 79 13.49 -0.80 8.52
C ILE A 79 14.99 -0.90 8.88
N ARG A 80 15.51 0.01 9.69
CA ARG A 80 16.93 -0.01 10.09
C ARG A 80 17.29 -1.18 11.01
N GLU A 81 16.32 -1.68 11.80
CA GLU A 81 16.49 -2.86 12.66
C GLU A 81 16.22 -4.18 11.93
N SER A 82 15.71 -4.13 10.68
CA SER A 82 15.41 -5.33 9.87
C SER A 82 16.70 -5.93 9.29
N GLU A 83 16.68 -7.27 9.13
CA GLU A 83 17.71 -7.99 8.38
C GLU A 83 17.51 -7.93 6.85
N VAL A 84 16.37 -7.41 6.38
CA VAL A 84 16.09 -7.24 4.96
C VAL A 84 16.89 -6.06 4.42
N PRO A 85 17.67 -6.23 3.32
CA PRO A 85 18.42 -5.13 2.72
C PRO A 85 17.52 -3.93 2.40
N ARG A 86 18.00 -2.69 2.64
CA ARG A 86 17.23 -1.46 2.42
C ARG A 86 16.72 -1.34 0.97
N GLU A 87 17.54 -1.76 0.01
CA GLU A 87 17.23 -1.74 -1.41
C GLU A 87 16.11 -2.69 -1.82
N ASP A 88 15.81 -3.69 -1.00
CA ASP A 88 14.71 -4.63 -1.22
C ASP A 88 13.39 -4.15 -0.60
N ILE A 89 13.39 -3.03 0.12
CA ILE A 89 12.22 -2.48 0.80
C ILE A 89 11.76 -1.19 0.09
N ILE A 90 10.52 -1.17 -0.34
CA ILE A 90 9.87 0.02 -0.87
C ILE A 90 9.12 0.70 0.28
N VAL A 91 9.48 1.94 0.53
CA VAL A 91 8.89 2.77 1.59
C VAL A 91 8.07 3.88 0.95
N THR A 92 6.80 3.96 1.32
CA THR A 92 5.91 5.05 0.91
C THR A 92 5.63 6.00 2.06
N SER A 93 5.65 7.31 1.80
CA SER A 93 5.04 8.33 2.66
C SER A 93 4.22 9.32 1.83
N LYS A 94 3.51 10.23 2.50
CA LYS A 94 2.54 11.11 1.85
C LYS A 94 2.60 12.52 2.42
N LEU A 95 2.54 13.50 1.51
CA LEU A 95 2.44 14.94 1.82
C LEU A 95 1.03 15.26 2.31
N PRO A 96 0.85 15.87 3.50
CA PRO A 96 -0.48 16.26 3.99
C PRO A 96 -1.06 17.44 3.24
N GLY A 97 -2.39 17.51 3.15
CA GLY A 97 -3.12 18.55 2.43
C GLY A 97 -2.82 19.98 2.87
N ARG A 98 -2.50 20.18 4.17
CA ARG A 98 -2.14 21.49 4.72
C ARG A 98 -0.78 22.03 4.28
N HIS A 99 0.06 21.23 3.64
CA HIS A 99 1.43 21.59 3.23
C HIS A 99 1.60 21.61 1.70
N HIS A 100 0.57 22.01 0.95
CA HIS A 100 0.59 22.03 -0.52
C HIS A 100 1.33 23.21 -1.12
N GLN A 101 1.61 24.29 -0.37
CA GLN A 101 2.47 25.36 -0.87
C GLN A 101 3.87 24.81 -1.17
N TYR A 102 4.49 25.28 -2.26
CA TYR A 102 5.74 24.71 -2.78
C TYR A 102 6.84 24.60 -1.71
N ASP A 103 7.14 25.68 -0.99
CA ASP A 103 8.22 25.69 0.02
C ASP A 103 7.88 24.76 1.20
N GLN A 104 6.62 24.77 1.67
CA GLN A 104 6.17 23.89 2.74
C GLN A 104 6.21 22.42 2.32
N ALA A 105 5.83 22.12 1.07
CA ALA A 105 5.90 20.77 0.53
C ALA A 105 7.34 20.26 0.52
N ARG A 106 8.29 21.11 0.09
CA ARG A 106 9.73 20.79 0.09
C ARG A 106 10.23 20.48 1.50
N GLU A 107 9.97 21.37 2.45
CA GLU A 107 10.36 21.19 3.86
C GLU A 107 9.75 19.91 4.45
N THR A 108 8.49 19.60 4.12
CA THR A 108 7.80 18.41 4.62
C THR A 108 8.38 17.12 4.05
N ILE A 109 8.78 17.09 2.78
CA ILE A 109 9.43 15.93 2.18
C ILE A 109 10.77 15.66 2.87
N GLU A 110 11.59 16.70 3.08
CA GLU A 110 12.86 16.60 3.79
C GLU A 110 12.66 16.15 5.24
N GLU A 111 11.65 16.69 5.93
CA GLU A 111 11.26 16.27 7.29
C GLU A 111 10.84 14.80 7.35
N SER A 112 10.09 14.29 6.36
CA SER A 112 9.70 12.86 6.30
C SER A 112 10.93 11.96 6.23
N VAL A 113 11.90 12.29 5.38
CA VAL A 113 13.17 11.56 5.28
C VAL A 113 13.93 11.59 6.61
N ALA A 114 14.00 12.77 7.22
CA ALA A 114 14.69 12.96 8.52
C ALA A 114 14.01 12.17 9.65
N ARG A 115 12.67 12.19 9.74
CA ARG A 115 11.89 11.42 10.73
C ARG A 115 12.09 9.93 10.60
N MET A 116 12.13 9.42 9.37
CA MET A 116 12.40 8.02 9.11
C MET A 116 13.88 7.67 9.40
N GLY A 117 14.79 8.65 9.33
CA GLY A 117 16.22 8.42 9.45
C GLY A 117 16.73 7.51 8.32
N LEU A 118 16.24 7.73 7.12
CA LEU A 118 16.63 7.05 5.88
C LEU A 118 17.34 8.04 4.96
N ASP A 119 18.11 7.54 3.99
CA ASP A 119 18.78 8.40 3.01
C ASP A 119 17.82 8.90 1.92
N TYR A 120 16.75 8.15 1.66
CA TYR A 120 15.71 8.43 0.66
C TYR A 120 14.41 7.71 1.00
N ILE A 121 13.31 8.19 0.41
CA ILE A 121 12.02 7.49 0.37
C ILE A 121 11.79 6.97 -1.05
N ASP A 122 11.30 5.74 -1.20
CA ASP A 122 11.14 5.11 -2.52
C ASP A 122 9.95 5.68 -3.29
N LEU A 123 8.83 5.93 -2.61
CA LEU A 123 7.60 6.48 -3.20
C LEU A 123 7.03 7.57 -2.30
N TYR A 124 6.80 8.76 -2.85
CA TYR A 124 6.18 9.85 -2.11
C TYR A 124 4.92 10.34 -2.82
N LEU A 125 3.81 10.40 -2.08
CA LEU A 125 2.50 10.73 -2.64
C LEU A 125 2.00 12.09 -2.13
N ILE A 126 1.18 12.81 -2.91
CA ILE A 126 0.28 13.81 -2.35
C ILE A 126 -0.91 13.04 -1.74
N HIS A 127 -1.22 13.25 -0.45
CA HIS A 127 -2.19 12.42 0.28
C HIS A 127 -3.64 12.65 -0.16
N TRP A 128 -4.04 13.92 -0.38
CA TRP A 128 -5.34 14.33 -0.90
C TRP A 128 -5.20 15.55 -1.81
N PRO A 129 -6.08 15.77 -2.79
CA PRO A 129 -5.97 16.92 -3.69
C PRO A 129 -6.32 18.25 -3.02
N ASN A 130 -7.10 18.26 -1.95
CA ASN A 130 -7.61 19.48 -1.30
C ASN A 130 -8.09 20.52 -2.34
N PRO A 131 -9.16 20.21 -3.11
CA PRO A 131 -9.49 20.95 -4.33
C PRO A 131 -9.88 22.40 -4.09
N SER A 132 -10.44 22.76 -2.91
CA SER A 132 -10.80 24.14 -2.62
C SER A 132 -9.58 25.04 -2.42
N GLN A 133 -8.44 24.50 -2.03
CA GLN A 133 -7.19 25.23 -1.86
C GLN A 133 -6.49 25.50 -3.19
N GLY A 134 -6.69 24.61 -4.19
CA GLY A 134 -6.14 24.76 -5.53
C GLY A 134 -4.61 24.68 -5.63
N GLN A 135 -3.92 24.22 -4.58
CA GLN A 135 -2.46 24.25 -4.45
C GLN A 135 -1.77 22.91 -4.76
N PHE A 136 -2.51 21.87 -5.08
CA PHE A 136 -1.92 20.55 -5.34
C PHE A 136 -0.96 20.52 -6.55
N VAL A 137 -1.06 21.49 -7.48
CA VAL A 137 -0.10 21.63 -8.59
C VAL A 137 1.25 22.13 -8.07
N GLU A 138 1.27 23.06 -7.11
CA GLU A 138 2.50 23.53 -6.47
C GLU A 138 3.15 22.38 -5.67
N ALA A 139 2.35 21.63 -4.92
CA ALA A 139 2.80 20.43 -4.21
C ALA A 139 3.42 19.41 -5.17
N TRP A 140 2.77 19.19 -6.32
CA TRP A 140 3.30 18.27 -7.34
C TRP A 140 4.63 18.74 -7.91
N GLN A 141 4.79 20.04 -8.17
CA GLN A 141 6.07 20.59 -8.61
C GLN A 141 7.17 20.36 -7.56
N ALA A 142 6.85 20.49 -6.27
CA ALA A 142 7.80 20.21 -5.20
C ALA A 142 8.22 18.74 -5.17
N LEU A 143 7.28 17.79 -5.40
CA LEU A 143 7.60 16.37 -5.51
C LEU A 143 8.50 16.09 -6.72
N VAL A 144 8.21 16.68 -7.89
CA VAL A 144 9.04 16.56 -9.11
C VAL A 144 10.47 17.02 -8.84
N ASP A 145 10.65 18.13 -8.14
CA ASP A 145 11.99 18.65 -7.85
C ASP A 145 12.70 17.82 -6.76
N ALA A 146 11.98 17.27 -5.78
CA ALA A 146 12.51 16.32 -4.80
C ALA A 146 12.97 15.01 -5.47
N GLN A 147 12.23 14.53 -6.46
CA GLN A 147 12.62 13.36 -7.26
C GLN A 147 13.90 13.64 -8.07
N ARG A 148 13.98 14.78 -8.74
CA ARG A 148 15.19 15.18 -9.50
C ARG A 148 16.43 15.28 -8.63
N GLN A 149 16.25 15.63 -7.35
CA GLN A 149 17.34 15.73 -6.37
C GLN A 149 17.68 14.40 -5.71
N GLY A 150 16.90 13.34 -5.97
CA GLY A 150 17.11 12.01 -5.39
C GLY A 150 16.65 11.87 -3.93
N ILE A 151 15.95 12.85 -3.37
CA ILE A 151 15.36 12.80 -2.02
C ILE A 151 14.25 11.74 -1.99
N VAL A 152 13.47 11.65 -3.06
CA VAL A 152 12.50 10.58 -3.32
C VAL A 152 12.78 9.94 -4.68
N ARG A 153 12.53 8.63 -4.82
CA ARG A 153 12.82 7.91 -6.08
C ARG A 153 11.68 7.97 -7.07
N HIS A 154 10.47 7.78 -6.59
CA HIS A 154 9.24 7.81 -7.39
C HIS A 154 8.21 8.71 -6.72
N ILE A 155 7.34 9.30 -7.53
CA ILE A 155 6.31 10.21 -7.05
C ILE A 155 4.94 9.81 -7.55
N GLY A 156 3.93 10.04 -6.74
CA GLY A 156 2.55 9.70 -7.06
C GLY A 156 1.55 10.55 -6.30
N VAL A 157 0.32 10.14 -6.37
CA VAL A 157 -0.81 10.83 -5.72
C VAL A 157 -1.69 9.83 -4.97
N SER A 158 -2.53 10.36 -4.09
CA SER A 158 -3.56 9.57 -3.42
C SER A 158 -4.89 10.33 -3.48
N ASN A 159 -5.97 9.60 -3.79
CA ASN A 159 -7.33 10.15 -3.90
C ASN A 159 -7.52 11.20 -5.01
N PHE A 160 -6.72 11.14 -6.06
CA PHE A 160 -6.84 12.04 -7.21
C PHE A 160 -7.81 11.48 -8.24
N LEU A 161 -8.69 12.34 -8.73
CA LEU A 161 -9.59 12.05 -9.85
C LEU A 161 -8.87 12.27 -11.18
N PRO A 162 -9.37 11.71 -12.31
CA PRO A 162 -8.79 11.90 -13.64
C PRO A 162 -8.49 13.36 -13.97
N GLY A 163 -9.46 14.26 -13.70
CA GLY A 163 -9.29 15.70 -13.96
C GLY A 163 -8.19 16.36 -13.12
N HIS A 164 -7.94 15.89 -11.90
CA HIS A 164 -6.81 16.36 -11.08
C HIS A 164 -5.49 15.91 -11.67
N ILE A 165 -5.37 14.64 -12.08
CA ILE A 165 -4.16 14.09 -12.69
C ILE A 165 -3.85 14.81 -14.01
N ASP A 166 -4.85 15.07 -14.84
CA ASP A 166 -4.70 15.83 -16.06
C ASP A 166 -4.11 17.24 -15.83
N LEU A 167 -4.50 17.91 -14.72
CA LEU A 167 -3.93 19.20 -14.34
C LEU A 167 -2.45 19.09 -14.00
N LEU A 168 -2.04 18.05 -13.24
CA LEU A 168 -0.64 17.81 -12.92
C LEU A 168 0.21 17.57 -14.18
N ILE A 169 -0.26 16.70 -15.07
CA ILE A 169 0.44 16.36 -16.32
C ILE A 169 0.58 17.59 -17.21
N ARG A 170 -0.50 18.37 -17.38
CA ARG A 170 -0.46 19.60 -18.18
C ARG A 170 0.51 20.65 -17.62
N ALA A 171 0.58 20.77 -16.29
CA ALA A 171 1.41 21.78 -15.64
C ALA A 171 2.91 21.43 -15.63
N THR A 172 3.26 20.14 -15.52
CA THR A 172 4.64 19.72 -15.25
C THR A 172 5.23 18.80 -16.33
N GLY A 173 4.39 18.19 -17.15
CA GLY A 173 4.78 17.13 -18.09
C GLY A 173 5.10 15.79 -17.41
N VAL A 174 4.86 15.66 -16.09
CA VAL A 174 5.18 14.45 -15.32
C VAL A 174 3.88 13.76 -14.92
N THR A 175 3.78 12.47 -15.24
CA THR A 175 2.66 11.60 -14.88
C THR A 175 2.95 10.96 -13.51
N PRO A 176 1.99 10.85 -12.58
CA PRO A 176 2.16 10.09 -11.35
C PRO A 176 2.46 8.60 -11.62
N ALA A 177 3.36 7.99 -10.85
CA ALA A 177 3.63 6.55 -10.95
C ALA A 177 2.52 5.71 -10.29
N VAL A 178 1.89 6.26 -9.24
CA VAL A 178 0.85 5.61 -8.42
C VAL A 178 -0.29 6.58 -8.18
N ASN A 179 -1.52 6.07 -8.19
CA ASN A 179 -2.68 6.70 -7.60
C ASN A 179 -3.26 5.76 -6.53
N GLN A 180 -3.10 6.12 -5.26
CA GLN A 180 -3.59 5.33 -4.13
C GLN A 180 -5.00 5.78 -3.76
N VAL A 181 -6.00 4.91 -3.92
CA VAL A 181 -7.42 5.25 -3.75
C VAL A 181 -8.13 4.29 -2.79
N GLU A 182 -9.25 4.72 -2.19
CA GLU A 182 -10.16 3.78 -1.54
C GLU A 182 -10.67 2.78 -2.57
N LEU A 183 -10.39 1.48 -2.36
CA LEU A 183 -10.83 0.44 -3.28
C LEU A 183 -11.04 -0.87 -2.54
N HIS A 184 -12.25 -1.41 -2.68
CA HIS A 184 -12.68 -2.67 -2.08
C HIS A 184 -13.96 -3.17 -2.78
N PRO A 185 -14.46 -4.40 -2.55
CA PRO A 185 -15.63 -4.96 -3.22
C PRO A 185 -16.89 -4.09 -3.25
N PHE A 186 -17.12 -3.24 -2.25
CA PHE A 186 -18.27 -2.30 -2.22
C PHE A 186 -18.00 -0.95 -2.88
N PHE A 187 -16.75 -0.68 -3.31
CA PHE A 187 -16.37 0.55 -3.98
C PHE A 187 -15.18 0.26 -4.91
N GLN A 188 -15.44 -0.06 -6.18
CA GLN A 188 -14.48 -0.70 -7.07
C GLN A 188 -13.73 0.25 -7.98
N GLN A 189 -14.11 1.53 -8.04
CA GLN A 189 -13.39 2.57 -8.76
C GLN A 189 -13.09 2.23 -10.24
N SER A 190 -14.03 1.58 -10.93
CA SER A 190 -13.79 1.03 -12.27
C SER A 190 -13.33 2.07 -13.28
N GLU A 191 -13.90 3.28 -13.26
CA GLU A 191 -13.52 4.38 -14.15
C GLU A 191 -12.13 4.92 -13.81
N GLN A 192 -11.82 5.09 -12.51
CA GLN A 192 -10.50 5.55 -12.06
C GLN A 192 -9.41 4.54 -12.43
N ARG A 193 -9.65 3.26 -12.20
CA ARG A 193 -8.72 2.19 -12.54
C ARG A 193 -8.44 2.12 -14.05
N ALA A 194 -9.50 2.25 -14.87
CA ALA A 194 -9.33 2.28 -16.32
C ALA A 194 -8.54 3.51 -16.80
N TYR A 195 -8.74 4.66 -16.16
CA TYR A 195 -7.94 5.86 -16.41
C TYR A 195 -6.48 5.66 -16.01
N ASP A 196 -6.22 5.15 -14.82
CA ASP A 196 -4.87 4.91 -14.30
C ASP A 196 -4.12 3.92 -15.23
N GLU A 197 -4.76 2.80 -15.61
CA GLU A 197 -4.19 1.81 -16.53
C GLU A 197 -3.82 2.43 -17.89
N ALA A 198 -4.71 3.25 -18.46
CA ALA A 198 -4.48 3.91 -19.74
C ALA A 198 -3.27 4.86 -19.72
N HIS A 199 -2.89 5.36 -18.54
CA HIS A 199 -1.74 6.26 -18.35
C HIS A 199 -0.50 5.55 -17.77
N GLY A 200 -0.55 4.22 -17.60
CA GLY A 200 0.52 3.44 -16.99
C GLY A 200 0.77 3.78 -15.52
N ILE A 201 -0.27 4.24 -14.82
CA ILE A 201 -0.29 4.55 -13.40
C ILE A 201 -0.70 3.28 -12.65
N ILE A 202 0.00 2.91 -11.58
CA ILE A 202 -0.45 1.83 -10.71
C ILE A 202 -1.60 2.33 -9.84
N THR A 203 -2.74 1.65 -9.89
CA THR A 203 -3.79 1.83 -8.88
C THR A 203 -3.41 1.07 -7.62
N GLU A 204 -3.34 1.75 -6.47
CA GLU A 204 -3.07 1.16 -5.18
C GLU A 204 -4.28 1.32 -4.26
N ALA A 205 -4.73 0.22 -3.64
CA ALA A 205 -5.95 0.16 -2.84
C ALA A 205 -5.66 0.39 -1.35
N TRP A 206 -6.03 1.57 -0.80
CA TRP A 206 -6.11 1.70 0.64
C TRP A 206 -7.46 1.18 1.16
N SER A 207 -7.48 0.72 2.41
CA SER A 207 -8.64 0.02 3.02
C SER A 207 -9.19 -1.13 2.14
N PRO A 208 -8.34 -2.03 1.60
CA PRO A 208 -8.76 -3.06 0.64
C PRO A 208 -9.82 -4.03 1.21
N LEU A 209 -9.94 -4.10 2.52
CA LEU A 209 -10.93 -4.90 3.24
C LEU A 209 -12.12 -4.05 3.75
N GLY A 210 -12.25 -2.80 3.30
CA GLY A 210 -13.19 -1.84 3.86
C GLY A 210 -12.96 -1.66 5.36
N ARG A 211 -14.01 -1.45 6.13
CA ARG A 211 -13.92 -1.50 7.61
C ARG A 211 -14.00 -2.92 8.16
N ALA A 212 -13.72 -3.93 7.35
CA ALA A 212 -13.62 -5.36 7.65
C ALA A 212 -14.90 -6.02 8.21
N ASN A 213 -15.70 -5.35 9.03
CA ASN A 213 -16.75 -6.00 9.81
C ASN A 213 -17.98 -6.44 9.01
N GLN A 214 -18.45 -5.65 8.04
CA GLN A 214 -19.60 -6.00 7.19
C GLN A 214 -19.16 -6.82 5.99
N MET A 215 -18.13 -6.37 5.29
CA MET A 215 -17.64 -7.00 4.06
C MET A 215 -17.20 -8.44 4.27
N LEU A 216 -16.47 -8.73 5.35
CA LEU A 216 -16.03 -10.10 5.66
C LEU A 216 -17.17 -11.05 6.05
N LYS A 217 -18.36 -10.52 6.29
CA LYS A 217 -19.59 -11.29 6.60
C LYS A 217 -20.62 -11.26 5.46
N ASP A 218 -20.29 -10.58 4.37
CA ASP A 218 -21.17 -10.51 3.22
C ASP A 218 -21.42 -11.92 2.65
N PRO A 219 -22.68 -12.30 2.35
CA PRO A 219 -23.02 -13.63 1.82
C PRO A 219 -22.27 -13.99 0.53
N THR A 220 -22.01 -13.03 -0.35
CA THR A 220 -21.26 -13.26 -1.60
C THR A 220 -19.82 -13.60 -1.29
N ILE A 221 -19.16 -12.80 -0.45
CA ILE A 221 -17.76 -13.01 -0.07
C ILE A 221 -17.59 -14.32 0.72
N THR A 222 -18.47 -14.61 1.68
CA THR A 222 -18.39 -15.86 2.45
C THR A 222 -18.63 -17.10 1.58
N ARG A 223 -19.61 -17.07 0.67
CA ARG A 223 -19.85 -18.15 -0.28
C ARG A 223 -18.63 -18.41 -1.19
N ILE A 224 -17.99 -17.35 -1.70
CA ILE A 224 -16.79 -17.47 -2.51
C ILE A 224 -15.65 -18.04 -1.69
N ALA A 225 -15.42 -17.54 -0.47
CA ALA A 225 -14.39 -18.05 0.43
C ALA A 225 -14.58 -19.54 0.74
N ASP A 226 -15.82 -19.96 1.07
CA ASP A 226 -16.18 -21.36 1.34
C ASP A 226 -15.95 -22.24 0.11
N LYS A 227 -16.32 -21.78 -1.10
CA LYS A 227 -16.12 -22.50 -2.37
C LYS A 227 -14.65 -22.84 -2.59
N HIS A 228 -13.73 -21.91 -2.26
CA HIS A 228 -12.30 -22.08 -2.44
C HIS A 228 -11.58 -22.62 -1.20
N GLY A 229 -12.29 -22.85 -0.07
CA GLY A 229 -11.69 -23.33 1.18
C GLY A 229 -10.73 -22.31 1.82
N VAL A 230 -10.96 -21.02 1.63
CA VAL A 230 -10.10 -19.94 2.11
C VAL A 230 -10.84 -18.98 3.04
N SER A 231 -10.13 -18.06 3.69
CA SER A 231 -10.76 -17.01 4.48
C SER A 231 -11.40 -15.93 3.58
N PRO A 232 -12.45 -15.20 4.05
CA PRO A 232 -12.98 -14.03 3.35
C PRO A 232 -11.92 -12.98 3.02
N VAL A 233 -10.93 -12.79 3.90
CA VAL A 233 -9.79 -11.89 3.67
C VAL A 233 -8.97 -12.36 2.47
N ALA A 234 -8.64 -13.65 2.41
CA ALA A 234 -7.87 -14.22 1.29
C ALA A 234 -8.64 -14.09 -0.03
N ALA A 235 -9.96 -14.34 -0.03
CA ALA A 235 -10.81 -14.18 -1.21
C ALA A 235 -10.78 -12.74 -1.74
N ILE A 236 -10.91 -11.71 -0.86
CA ILE A 236 -10.86 -10.30 -1.26
C ILE A 236 -9.46 -9.92 -1.75
N LEU A 237 -8.39 -10.31 -1.05
CA LEU A 237 -7.03 -10.00 -1.49
C LEU A 237 -6.68 -10.70 -2.81
N ARG A 238 -7.18 -11.92 -3.05
CA ARG A 238 -7.06 -12.59 -4.34
C ARG A 238 -7.81 -11.86 -5.45
N TRP A 239 -8.98 -11.31 -5.16
CA TRP A 239 -9.71 -10.45 -6.09
C TRP A 239 -8.88 -9.23 -6.50
N HIS A 240 -8.24 -8.53 -5.56
CA HIS A 240 -7.31 -7.43 -5.86
C HIS A 240 -6.17 -7.88 -6.79
N LEU A 241 -5.55 -9.03 -6.50
CA LEU A 241 -4.51 -9.57 -7.37
C LEU A 241 -5.00 -9.80 -8.80
N GLN A 242 -6.25 -10.27 -8.96
CA GLN A 242 -6.85 -10.54 -10.28
C GLN A 242 -7.37 -9.29 -10.98
N LEU A 243 -7.70 -8.23 -10.24
CA LEU A 243 -7.97 -6.92 -10.81
C LEU A 243 -6.71 -6.24 -11.38
N GLY A 244 -5.54 -6.61 -10.89
CA GLY A 244 -4.29 -6.01 -11.34
C GLY A 244 -3.81 -4.81 -10.52
N ASP A 245 -4.50 -4.46 -9.44
CA ASP A 245 -4.09 -3.40 -8.52
C ASP A 245 -3.08 -3.88 -7.45
N VAL A 246 -2.64 -2.96 -6.59
CA VAL A 246 -1.83 -3.21 -5.39
C VAL A 246 -2.71 -3.00 -4.18
N ALA A 247 -2.75 -3.94 -3.23
CA ALA A 247 -3.53 -3.80 -2.00
C ALA A 247 -2.62 -3.66 -0.78
N ILE A 248 -2.97 -2.73 0.15
CA ILE A 248 -2.18 -2.46 1.37
C ILE A 248 -2.96 -2.78 2.66
N PRO A 249 -3.28 -4.07 2.90
CA PRO A 249 -3.92 -4.47 4.15
C PRO A 249 -3.01 -4.22 5.36
N LYS A 250 -3.63 -3.97 6.53
CA LYS A 250 -2.95 -3.82 7.80
C LYS A 250 -3.21 -5.01 8.71
N SER A 251 -2.18 -5.51 9.39
CA SER A 251 -2.34 -6.46 10.50
C SER A 251 -1.19 -6.34 11.50
N LEU A 252 -1.52 -6.33 12.80
CA LEU A 252 -0.52 -6.39 13.89
C LEU A 252 -0.18 -7.84 14.29
N HIS A 253 -0.81 -8.83 13.68
CA HIS A 253 -0.65 -10.25 14.02
C HIS A 253 0.14 -10.97 12.94
N ARG A 254 1.27 -11.57 13.28
CA ARG A 254 2.18 -12.28 12.38
C ARG A 254 1.46 -13.35 11.52
N GLU A 255 0.58 -14.13 12.13
CA GLU A 255 -0.17 -15.16 11.40
C GLU A 255 -1.07 -14.58 10.30
N ARG A 256 -1.74 -13.45 10.59
CA ARG A 256 -2.57 -12.75 9.59
C ARG A 256 -1.71 -12.08 8.52
N GLN A 257 -0.53 -11.53 8.90
CA GLN A 257 0.42 -10.98 7.94
C GLN A 257 0.83 -12.05 6.94
N ARG A 258 1.20 -13.25 7.43
CA ARG A 258 1.57 -14.37 6.56
C ARG A 258 0.40 -14.83 5.70
N ALA A 259 -0.79 -14.98 6.27
CA ALA A 259 -2.00 -15.40 5.55
C ALA A 259 -2.38 -14.42 4.42
N ASN A 260 -2.14 -13.12 4.61
CA ASN A 260 -2.40 -12.09 3.58
C ASN A 260 -1.45 -12.19 2.38
N LEU A 261 -0.31 -12.87 2.50
CA LEU A 261 0.63 -13.13 1.39
C LEU A 261 0.39 -14.50 0.74
N ASP A 262 -0.30 -15.42 1.42
CA ASP A 262 -0.56 -16.77 0.91
C ASP A 262 -1.81 -16.79 0.02
N LEU A 263 -1.67 -16.24 -1.18
CA LEU A 263 -2.78 -16.02 -2.13
C LEU A 263 -2.63 -16.77 -3.44
N THR A 264 -1.55 -17.52 -3.64
CA THR A 264 -1.23 -18.15 -4.94
C THR A 264 -1.82 -19.54 -5.11
N GLY A 265 -2.26 -20.19 -4.03
CA GLY A 265 -2.80 -21.54 -4.03
C GLY A 265 -4.20 -21.71 -4.66
N PHE A 266 -4.88 -20.63 -5.02
CA PHE A 266 -6.22 -20.64 -5.62
C PHE A 266 -6.41 -19.46 -6.57
N ALA A 267 -7.49 -19.51 -7.36
CA ALA A 267 -7.91 -18.39 -8.20
C ALA A 267 -9.45 -18.28 -8.18
N LEU A 268 -9.95 -17.05 -8.18
CA LEU A 268 -11.38 -16.79 -8.38
C LEU A 268 -11.71 -17.03 -9.85
N ASP A 269 -12.81 -17.73 -10.12
CA ASP A 269 -13.27 -17.91 -11.48
C ASP A 269 -14.08 -16.70 -11.99
N GLU A 270 -14.47 -16.73 -13.26
CA GLU A 270 -15.21 -15.62 -13.87
C GLU A 270 -16.55 -15.34 -13.16
N GLN A 271 -17.22 -16.37 -12.59
CA GLN A 271 -18.47 -16.15 -11.88
C GLN A 271 -18.22 -15.44 -10.56
N ASP A 272 -17.18 -15.83 -9.82
CA ASP A 272 -16.78 -15.17 -8.58
C ASP A 272 -16.45 -13.69 -8.83
N MET A 273 -15.68 -13.41 -9.90
CA MET A 273 -15.34 -12.04 -10.29
C MET A 273 -16.59 -11.23 -10.68
N ARG A 274 -17.55 -11.82 -11.40
CA ARG A 274 -18.84 -11.14 -11.71
C ARG A 274 -19.67 -10.90 -10.46
N ASP A 275 -19.73 -11.85 -9.55
CA ASP A 275 -20.52 -11.73 -8.32
C ASP A 275 -19.94 -10.62 -7.42
N ILE A 276 -18.62 -10.50 -7.34
CA ILE A 276 -17.97 -9.39 -6.63
C ILE A 276 -18.19 -8.06 -7.38
N ALA A 277 -18.11 -8.06 -8.72
CA ALA A 277 -18.38 -6.86 -9.51
C ALA A 277 -19.79 -6.30 -9.29
N ALA A 278 -20.78 -7.18 -9.07
CA ALA A 278 -22.15 -6.78 -8.77
C ALA A 278 -22.34 -6.14 -7.38
N MET A 279 -21.33 -6.19 -6.51
CA MET A 279 -21.36 -5.54 -5.18
C MET A 279 -20.97 -4.06 -5.23
N ASP A 280 -20.51 -3.55 -6.37
CA ASP A 280 -20.05 -2.19 -6.52
C ASP A 280 -21.13 -1.15 -6.22
N ASN A 281 -20.74 -0.12 -5.50
CA ASN A 281 -21.56 1.07 -5.26
C ASN A 281 -20.71 2.32 -5.53
N PRO A 282 -20.95 3.06 -6.61
CA PRO A 282 -20.19 4.26 -6.96
C PRO A 282 -20.19 5.36 -5.88
N GLU A 283 -21.16 5.33 -4.97
CA GLU A 283 -21.21 6.22 -3.80
C GLU A 283 -20.72 5.54 -2.51
N GLY A 284 -20.00 4.43 -2.65
CA GLY A 284 -19.61 3.52 -1.58
C GLY A 284 -18.44 3.97 -0.70
N TYR A 285 -18.12 5.25 -0.64
CA TYR A 285 -17.09 5.79 0.25
C TYR A 285 -17.33 5.40 1.70
N THR A 286 -16.50 4.54 2.25
CA THR A 286 -16.65 4.03 3.63
C THR A 286 -16.58 5.15 4.68
N PHE A 287 -15.81 6.21 4.38
CA PHE A 287 -15.55 7.31 5.30
C PHE A 287 -16.25 8.61 4.90
N GLY A 288 -17.03 8.59 3.81
CA GLY A 288 -17.66 9.79 3.27
C GLY A 288 -16.67 10.81 2.69
N GLN A 289 -15.44 10.39 2.42
CA GLN A 289 -14.35 11.24 1.95
C GLN A 289 -14.30 11.22 0.42
N ASN A 290 -15.15 12.03 -0.22
CA ASN A 290 -15.17 12.13 -1.67
C ASN A 290 -14.14 13.16 -2.16
N PRO A 291 -13.20 12.80 -3.04
CA PRO A 291 -12.13 13.68 -3.54
C PRO A 291 -12.60 14.95 -4.26
N HIS A 292 -13.87 15.03 -4.66
CA HIS A 292 -14.43 16.25 -5.28
C HIS A 292 -14.50 17.44 -4.31
N TRP A 293 -14.62 17.17 -3.00
CA TRP A 293 -14.78 18.22 -1.98
C TRP A 293 -14.12 17.91 -0.63
N HIS A 294 -13.50 16.74 -0.47
CA HIS A 294 -12.82 16.42 0.78
C HIS A 294 -11.55 17.24 0.91
N GLU A 295 -11.40 17.85 2.09
CA GLU A 295 -10.20 18.59 2.49
C GLU A 295 -9.55 17.88 3.67
N GLU A 296 -8.30 17.49 3.50
CA GLU A 296 -7.47 16.95 4.59
C GLU A 296 -6.85 18.10 5.38
N ALA A 297 -6.92 18.02 6.72
CA ALA A 297 -6.33 19.01 7.64
C ALA A 297 -4.81 18.89 7.76
#